data_b20dce4a8fc4972c48b0e1a1cb016511
#
_entry.id   b20dce4a8fc4972c48b0e1a1cb016511
#
_cell.length_a   1.000
_cell.length_b   1.000
_cell.length_c   1.000
_cell.angle_alpha   90.00
_cell.angle_beta   90.00
_cell.angle_gamma   90.00
#
_symmetry.space_group_name_H-M   'P 1'
#
loop_
_entity.id
_entity.type
_entity.pdbx_description
1 polymer ?
#
loop_
_entity_poly.entity_id
_entity_poly.type
_entity_poly.pdbx_seq_one_letter_code
_entity_poly.pdbx_strand_id
1 'polypeptide(L)'
;YLLLDEVQFMPRFEEVLNSLLRMSNIDVYVTGSNSKFLSSDIVTEFRGRGDEIRIYPLSFAEFYSVYNGDYDDAWDDYMTYGGLPQVVGLQSERQKADYLKNIFANVYLKDVIERNKIQNVDEIGILVDVLASAIGAPTNPTKIANTFSSERQMSYTNKTISNHIDYLAEAFLISKASRYDIKGRKHIGANLKYYFTDLGLRNARLNFRQQEPTHIMENIVYNELLIRGYNVDVGVVEVFDRNKEGKRVRKQLEVDFVVNQSSQRYYIQVAYDMTSEEKQTQEFNSLRNIPDSFKKVVIVNGSKKPWRNDEGFVIMGMKYFLLNANSLEY
;
A
#
# COMPACT_ATOMS: atom_id res chain seq x y z
N TYR A 1 -22.72 -10.55 -23.39
CA TYR A 1 -22.07 -9.94 -22.22
C TYR A 1 -23.10 -9.12 -21.44
N LEU A 2 -23.12 -9.27 -20.11
CA LEU A 2 -23.94 -8.47 -19.19
C LEU A 2 -23.00 -7.74 -18.24
N LEU A 3 -23.06 -6.42 -18.25
CA LEU A 3 -22.24 -5.55 -17.40
C LEU A 3 -23.16 -4.90 -16.37
N LEU A 4 -22.93 -5.19 -15.09
CA LEU A 4 -23.68 -4.65 -13.97
C LEU A 4 -22.74 -3.80 -13.11
N ASP A 5 -23.01 -2.51 -13.08
CA ASP A 5 -22.22 -1.55 -12.33
C ASP A 5 -22.81 -1.33 -10.94
N GLU A 6 -21.94 -1.24 -9.92
CA GLU A 6 -22.30 -1.00 -8.52
C GLU A 6 -23.43 -1.92 -8.02
N VAL A 7 -23.25 -3.23 -8.20
CA VAL A 7 -24.29 -4.25 -7.91
C VAL A 7 -24.82 -4.22 -6.48
N GLN A 8 -24.04 -3.67 -5.53
CA GLN A 8 -24.47 -3.55 -4.12
C GLN A 8 -25.70 -2.65 -3.92
N PHE A 9 -26.04 -1.81 -4.87
CA PHE A 9 -27.27 -1.02 -4.82
C PHE A 9 -28.50 -1.79 -5.27
N MET A 10 -28.34 -3.00 -5.84
CA MET A 10 -29.45 -3.84 -6.27
C MET A 10 -29.89 -4.75 -5.12
N PRO A 11 -31.15 -4.66 -4.66
CA PRO A 11 -31.67 -5.57 -3.65
C PRO A 11 -31.58 -7.04 -4.10
N ARG A 12 -31.08 -7.91 -3.23
CA ARG A 12 -30.96 -9.36 -3.48
C ARG A 12 -30.12 -9.67 -4.73
N PHE A 13 -29.08 -8.86 -4.98
CA PHE A 13 -28.23 -9.02 -6.18
C PHE A 13 -27.60 -10.42 -6.26
N GLU A 14 -27.30 -11.07 -5.13
CA GLU A 14 -26.73 -12.40 -5.06
C GLU A 14 -27.66 -13.44 -5.73
N GLU A 15 -28.97 -13.34 -5.49
CA GLU A 15 -29.95 -14.24 -6.11
C GLU A 15 -30.05 -14.00 -7.62
N VAL A 16 -29.99 -12.74 -8.04
CA VAL A 16 -30.00 -12.38 -9.46
C VAL A 16 -28.77 -12.95 -10.15
N LEU A 17 -27.57 -12.71 -9.59
CA LEU A 17 -26.32 -13.23 -10.14
C LEU A 17 -26.31 -14.77 -10.17
N ASN A 18 -26.78 -15.44 -9.11
CA ASN A 18 -26.91 -16.90 -9.10
C ASN A 18 -27.85 -17.42 -10.19
N SER A 19 -28.91 -16.67 -10.53
CA SER A 19 -29.80 -17.02 -11.63
C SER A 19 -29.13 -16.84 -12.99
N LEU A 20 -28.37 -15.76 -13.17
CA LEU A 20 -27.61 -15.48 -14.39
C LEU A 20 -26.49 -16.51 -14.63
N LEU A 21 -25.81 -16.96 -13.59
CA LEU A 21 -24.76 -18.00 -13.68
C LEU A 21 -25.26 -19.38 -14.17
N ARG A 22 -26.58 -19.61 -14.19
CA ARG A 22 -27.19 -20.83 -14.74
C ARG A 22 -27.41 -20.74 -16.25
N MET A 23 -27.26 -19.56 -16.82
CA MET A 23 -27.47 -19.31 -18.25
C MET A 23 -26.15 -19.50 -18.99
N SER A 24 -26.07 -20.49 -19.88
CA SER A 24 -24.83 -20.88 -20.58
C SER A 24 -24.41 -19.93 -21.71
N ASN A 25 -25.26 -18.97 -22.06
CA ASN A 25 -25.03 -18.04 -23.18
C ASN A 25 -24.76 -16.62 -22.73
N ILE A 26 -24.46 -16.40 -21.44
CA ILE A 26 -24.21 -15.07 -20.88
C ILE A 26 -22.90 -15.10 -20.08
N ASP A 27 -22.01 -14.16 -20.38
CA ASP A 27 -20.87 -13.80 -19.53
C ASP A 27 -21.25 -12.57 -18.70
N VAL A 28 -21.16 -12.69 -17.39
CA VAL A 28 -21.60 -11.63 -16.46
C VAL A 28 -20.37 -10.99 -15.82
N TYR A 29 -20.29 -9.68 -15.94
CA TYR A 29 -19.28 -8.83 -15.29
C TYR A 29 -19.99 -7.91 -14.32
N VAL A 30 -19.49 -7.85 -13.09
CA VAL A 30 -20.05 -6.99 -12.03
C VAL A 30 -18.98 -6.10 -11.47
N THR A 31 -19.36 -4.87 -11.12
CA THR A 31 -18.47 -3.95 -10.38
C THR A 31 -19.03 -3.65 -9.00
N GLY A 32 -18.14 -3.27 -8.11
CA GLY A 32 -18.44 -2.73 -6.79
C GLY A 32 -17.26 -1.98 -6.23
N SER A 33 -17.52 -0.88 -5.56
CA SER A 33 -16.51 0.04 -5.02
C SER A 33 -16.01 -0.32 -3.63
N ASN A 34 -16.29 -1.53 -3.12
CA ASN A 34 -15.92 -1.95 -1.78
C ASN A 34 -15.45 -3.41 -1.74
N SER A 35 -14.28 -3.65 -1.13
CA SER A 35 -13.69 -4.99 -1.01
C SER A 35 -14.52 -5.96 -0.17
N LYS A 36 -15.20 -5.49 0.88
CA LYS A 36 -16.03 -6.32 1.74
C LYS A 36 -17.20 -6.94 0.97
N PHE A 37 -17.75 -6.18 0.06
CA PHE A 37 -18.89 -6.58 -0.75
C PHE A 37 -18.52 -7.69 -1.75
N LEU A 38 -17.31 -7.63 -2.30
CA LEU A 38 -16.83 -8.58 -3.30
C LEU A 38 -16.22 -9.85 -2.68
N SER A 39 -15.63 -9.76 -1.48
CA SER A 39 -14.81 -10.85 -0.94
C SER A 39 -15.56 -11.82 -0.03
N SER A 40 -16.43 -11.35 0.90
CA SER A 40 -17.04 -12.24 1.88
C SER A 40 -18.36 -12.84 1.38
N ASP A 41 -19.21 -12.05 0.79
CA ASP A 41 -20.56 -12.47 0.43
C ASP A 41 -20.59 -13.12 -0.96
N ILE A 42 -19.87 -12.52 -1.94
CA ILE A 42 -19.77 -13.09 -3.28
C ILE A 42 -18.98 -14.40 -3.29
N VAL A 43 -17.81 -14.47 -2.64
CA VAL A 43 -17.01 -15.70 -2.61
C VAL A 43 -17.76 -16.83 -1.90
N THR A 44 -18.51 -16.52 -0.83
CA THR A 44 -19.28 -17.50 -0.09
C THR A 44 -20.51 -17.97 -0.90
N GLU A 45 -21.23 -17.05 -1.52
CA GLU A 45 -22.43 -17.36 -2.31
C GLU A 45 -22.10 -17.98 -3.68
N PHE A 46 -21.05 -17.49 -4.34
CA PHE A 46 -20.67 -17.99 -5.67
C PHE A 46 -19.71 -19.18 -5.64
N ARG A 47 -19.14 -19.55 -4.48
CA ARG A 47 -18.36 -20.78 -4.26
C ARG A 47 -17.30 -21.05 -5.34
N GLY A 48 -16.54 -20.05 -5.69
CA GLY A 48 -15.48 -20.16 -6.71
C GLY A 48 -15.99 -20.20 -8.16
N ARG A 49 -17.20 -19.72 -8.42
CA ARG A 49 -17.77 -19.60 -9.78
C ARG A 49 -17.58 -18.22 -10.40
N GLY A 50 -16.54 -17.53 -10.01
CA GLY A 50 -16.17 -16.23 -10.57
C GLY A 50 -14.73 -15.90 -10.23
N ASP A 51 -14.14 -15.03 -11.06
CA ASP A 51 -12.79 -14.51 -10.87
C ASP A 51 -12.86 -13.05 -10.44
N GLU A 52 -12.02 -12.67 -9.48
CA GLU A 52 -11.89 -11.29 -9.03
C GLU A 52 -10.81 -10.57 -9.84
N ILE A 53 -11.17 -9.44 -10.43
CA ILE A 53 -10.23 -8.54 -11.11
C ILE A 53 -10.17 -7.25 -10.31
N ARG A 54 -9.03 -7.01 -9.67
CA ARG A 54 -8.79 -5.78 -8.92
C ARG A 54 -8.21 -4.71 -9.84
N ILE A 55 -8.88 -3.56 -9.90
CA ILE A 55 -8.39 -2.39 -10.65
C ILE A 55 -7.64 -1.47 -9.70
N TYR A 56 -6.38 -1.20 -10.02
CA TYR A 56 -5.52 -0.27 -9.30
C TYR A 56 -5.44 1.07 -10.02
N PRO A 57 -5.02 2.16 -9.36
CA PRO A 57 -4.47 3.32 -10.05
C PRO A 57 -3.36 2.89 -11.02
N LEU A 58 -3.05 3.71 -12.01
CA LEU A 58 -1.99 3.42 -12.97
C LEU A 58 -0.68 3.11 -12.23
N SER A 59 -0.02 2.01 -12.60
CA SER A 59 1.38 1.79 -12.25
C SER A 59 2.26 2.90 -12.84
N PHE A 60 3.46 3.08 -12.33
CA PHE A 60 4.36 4.08 -12.92
C PHE A 60 4.65 3.82 -14.40
N ALA A 61 4.77 2.56 -14.81
CA ALA A 61 5.00 2.21 -16.21
C ALA A 61 3.82 2.60 -17.10
N GLU A 62 2.57 2.36 -16.66
CA GLU A 62 1.37 2.79 -17.38
C GLU A 62 1.26 4.31 -17.41
N PHE A 63 1.47 4.97 -16.27
CA PHE A 63 1.50 6.44 -16.18
C PHE A 63 2.51 7.04 -17.16
N TYR A 64 3.75 6.57 -17.13
CA TYR A 64 4.83 7.06 -17.98
C TYR A 64 4.58 6.79 -19.46
N SER A 65 3.90 5.70 -19.81
CA SER A 65 3.58 5.37 -21.21
C SER A 65 2.69 6.41 -21.91
N VAL A 66 1.91 7.15 -21.13
CA VAL A 66 0.98 8.20 -21.64
C VAL A 66 1.36 9.59 -21.19
N TYR A 67 2.45 9.74 -20.43
CA TYR A 67 2.94 11.01 -19.94
C TYR A 67 3.70 11.79 -21.06
N ASN A 68 3.42 13.08 -21.14
CA ASN A 68 4.08 13.94 -22.13
C ASN A 68 5.24 14.71 -21.48
N GLY A 69 6.38 14.06 -21.32
CA GLY A 69 7.60 14.60 -20.70
C GLY A 69 8.67 13.53 -20.55
N ASP A 70 9.78 13.90 -19.95
CA ASP A 70 10.84 12.93 -19.66
C ASP A 70 10.55 12.10 -18.41
N TYR A 71 11.51 11.22 -18.07
CA TYR A 71 11.35 10.32 -16.92
C TYR A 71 11.35 11.08 -15.59
N ASP A 72 12.21 12.08 -15.46
CA ASP A 72 12.41 12.76 -14.18
C ASP A 72 11.18 13.63 -13.86
N ASP A 73 10.64 14.33 -14.85
CA ASP A 73 9.37 15.06 -14.74
C ASP A 73 8.20 14.10 -14.41
N ALA A 74 8.12 12.96 -15.11
CA ALA A 74 7.08 11.97 -14.87
C ALA A 74 7.19 11.35 -13.45
N TRP A 75 8.41 11.14 -12.98
CA TRP A 75 8.67 10.60 -11.64
C TRP A 75 8.24 11.58 -10.54
N ASP A 76 8.59 12.86 -10.68
CA ASP A 76 8.21 13.91 -9.74
C ASP A 76 6.69 14.12 -9.70
N ASP A 77 6.04 14.12 -10.87
CA ASP A 77 4.59 14.20 -10.98
C ASP A 77 3.90 12.98 -10.35
N TYR A 78 4.40 11.77 -10.58
CA TYR A 78 3.83 10.55 -10.03
C TYR A 78 3.96 10.49 -8.50
N MET A 79 5.13 10.87 -7.95
CA MET A 79 5.32 11.00 -6.51
C MET A 79 4.39 12.04 -5.88
N THR A 80 4.10 13.11 -6.61
CA THR A 80 3.30 14.24 -6.10
C THR A 80 1.80 14.03 -6.29
N TYR A 81 1.38 13.61 -7.49
CA TYR A 81 -0.04 13.58 -7.89
C TYR A 81 -0.60 12.17 -8.06
N GLY A 82 0.23 11.12 -7.89
CA GLY A 82 -0.22 9.73 -7.96
C GLY A 82 -0.53 9.22 -9.35
N GLY A 83 -1.24 8.09 -9.41
CA GLY A 83 -1.54 7.34 -10.62
C GLY A 83 -3.02 7.33 -11.02
N LEU A 84 -3.87 8.22 -10.50
CA LEU A 84 -5.26 8.29 -10.97
C LEU A 84 -5.30 8.73 -12.44
N PRO A 85 -6.00 7.98 -13.34
CA PRO A 85 -5.93 8.21 -14.79
C PRO A 85 -6.25 9.63 -15.25
N GLN A 86 -7.21 10.30 -14.60
CA GLN A 86 -7.59 11.67 -14.97
C GLN A 86 -6.49 12.69 -14.69
N VAL A 87 -5.62 12.43 -13.71
CA VAL A 87 -4.53 13.36 -13.34
C VAL A 87 -3.55 13.55 -14.49
N VAL A 88 -3.27 12.48 -15.25
CA VAL A 88 -2.32 12.54 -16.39
C VAL A 88 -2.77 13.51 -17.48
N GLY A 89 -4.09 13.62 -17.69
CA GLY A 89 -4.68 14.53 -18.71
C GLY A 89 -4.76 16.00 -18.29
N LEU A 90 -4.53 16.31 -17.00
CA LEU A 90 -4.64 17.68 -16.49
C LEU A 90 -3.34 18.47 -16.75
N GLN A 91 -3.50 19.70 -17.26
CA GLN A 91 -2.37 20.49 -17.78
C GLN A 91 -1.63 21.29 -16.71
N SER A 92 -2.26 21.63 -15.59
CA SER A 92 -1.64 22.45 -14.55
C SER A 92 -1.64 21.77 -13.18
N GLU A 93 -0.62 22.04 -12.41
CA GLU A 93 -0.49 21.58 -11.02
C GLU A 93 -1.73 21.93 -10.18
N ARG A 94 -2.27 23.13 -10.39
CA ARG A 94 -3.48 23.57 -9.71
C ARG A 94 -4.68 22.68 -10.06
N GLN A 95 -4.88 22.36 -11.33
CA GLN A 95 -5.98 21.46 -11.75
C GLN A 95 -5.81 20.07 -11.15
N LYS A 96 -4.59 19.52 -11.15
CA LYS A 96 -4.29 18.23 -10.52
C LYS A 96 -4.60 18.26 -9.02
N ALA A 97 -4.12 19.28 -8.32
CA ALA A 97 -4.34 19.43 -6.88
C ALA A 97 -5.82 19.61 -6.52
N ASP A 98 -6.54 20.48 -7.24
CA ASP A 98 -7.96 20.74 -7.00
C ASP A 98 -8.81 19.48 -7.31
N TYR A 99 -8.49 18.76 -8.38
CA TYR A 99 -9.15 17.48 -8.71
C TYR A 99 -8.96 16.45 -7.59
N LEU A 100 -7.71 16.24 -7.17
CA LEU A 100 -7.38 15.25 -6.12
C LEU A 100 -8.05 15.58 -4.78
N LYS A 101 -8.06 16.85 -4.37
CA LYS A 101 -8.77 17.29 -3.15
C LYS A 101 -10.26 17.05 -3.25
N ASN A 102 -10.84 17.35 -4.39
CA ASN A 102 -12.27 17.19 -4.62
C ASN A 102 -12.68 15.71 -4.61
N ILE A 103 -11.96 14.85 -5.33
CA ILE A 103 -12.27 13.41 -5.38
C ILE A 103 -12.04 12.75 -4.01
N PHE A 104 -11.00 13.15 -3.29
CA PHE A 104 -10.75 12.66 -1.93
C PHE A 104 -11.92 12.96 -0.99
N ALA A 105 -12.35 14.23 -0.93
CA ALA A 105 -13.37 14.68 0.00
C ALA A 105 -14.78 14.19 -0.39
N ASN A 106 -15.16 14.33 -1.65
CA ASN A 106 -16.53 14.13 -2.11
C ASN A 106 -16.82 12.72 -2.63
N VAL A 107 -15.80 11.95 -2.95
CA VAL A 107 -15.99 10.56 -3.40
C VAL A 107 -15.53 9.59 -2.31
N TYR A 108 -14.25 9.55 -2.01
CA TYR A 108 -13.71 8.54 -1.07
C TYR A 108 -14.20 8.73 0.36
N LEU A 109 -13.94 9.89 0.96
CA LEU A 109 -14.26 10.11 2.37
C LEU A 109 -15.77 10.15 2.62
N LYS A 110 -16.52 10.79 1.73
CA LYS A 110 -17.98 10.85 1.82
C LYS A 110 -18.61 9.45 1.71
N ASP A 111 -18.18 8.63 0.74
CA ASP A 111 -18.66 7.26 0.57
C ASP A 111 -18.39 6.40 1.83
N VAL A 112 -17.19 6.48 2.41
CA VAL A 112 -16.86 5.79 3.66
C VAL A 112 -17.78 6.21 4.81
N ILE A 113 -18.03 7.51 4.95
CA ILE A 113 -18.89 8.06 6.01
C ILE A 113 -20.33 7.60 5.85
N GLU A 114 -20.91 7.77 4.67
CA GLU A 114 -22.31 7.46 4.40
C GLU A 114 -22.58 5.96 4.50
N ARG A 115 -21.73 5.14 3.89
CA ARG A 115 -21.87 3.68 3.87
C ARG A 115 -21.79 3.07 5.27
N ASN A 116 -20.87 3.53 6.08
CA ASN A 116 -20.65 3.02 7.43
C ASN A 116 -21.43 3.79 8.51
N LYS A 117 -22.29 4.75 8.11
CA LYS A 117 -23.10 5.57 9.01
C LYS A 117 -22.29 6.22 10.13
N ILE A 118 -21.11 6.74 9.78
CA ILE A 118 -20.19 7.34 10.75
C ILE A 118 -20.80 8.65 11.25
N GLN A 119 -21.05 8.72 12.55
CA GLN A 119 -21.69 9.88 13.18
C GLN A 119 -20.71 11.06 13.38
N ASN A 120 -19.45 10.74 13.69
CA ASN A 120 -18.42 11.74 13.98
C ASN A 120 -17.44 11.88 12.83
N VAL A 121 -17.78 12.77 11.90
CA VAL A 121 -17.00 13.00 10.67
C VAL A 121 -15.61 13.57 10.95
N ASP A 122 -15.48 14.40 11.98
CA ASP A 122 -14.20 15.01 12.35
C ASP A 122 -13.18 13.95 12.80
N GLU A 123 -13.65 12.94 13.53
CA GLU A 123 -12.78 11.87 14.04
C GLU A 123 -12.14 11.06 12.91
N ILE A 124 -12.92 10.64 11.93
CA ILE A 124 -12.35 9.88 10.79
C ILE A 124 -11.45 10.78 9.95
N GLY A 125 -11.77 12.07 9.81
CA GLY A 125 -10.93 13.05 9.13
C GLY A 125 -9.54 13.14 9.78
N ILE A 126 -9.50 13.28 11.10
CA ILE A 126 -8.25 13.33 11.87
C ILE A 126 -7.47 12.01 11.78
N LEU A 127 -8.17 10.87 11.83
CA LEU A 127 -7.53 9.56 11.68
C LEU A 127 -6.84 9.43 10.31
N VAL A 128 -7.49 9.90 9.25
CA VAL A 128 -6.88 9.91 7.92
C VAL A 128 -5.65 10.81 7.87
N ASP A 129 -5.67 11.98 8.54
CA ASP A 129 -4.50 12.86 8.62
C ASP A 129 -3.32 12.17 9.32
N VAL A 130 -3.59 11.45 10.42
CA VAL A 130 -2.57 10.68 11.14
C VAL A 130 -2.00 9.57 10.27
N LEU A 131 -2.84 8.81 9.57
CA LEU A 131 -2.38 7.73 8.69
C LEU A 131 -1.60 8.28 7.49
N ALA A 132 -2.04 9.39 6.90
CA ALA A 132 -1.35 10.04 5.79
C ALA A 132 0.02 10.61 6.20
N SER A 133 0.13 11.14 7.41
CA SER A 133 1.39 11.65 7.95
C SER A 133 2.33 10.54 8.41
N ALA A 134 1.81 9.37 8.77
CA ALA A 134 2.57 8.22 9.25
C ALA A 134 2.71 7.11 8.19
N ILE A 135 2.65 7.47 6.90
CA ILE A 135 2.78 6.51 5.79
C ILE A 135 4.06 5.68 5.94
N GLY A 136 3.97 4.36 5.77
CA GLY A 136 5.12 3.46 5.92
C GLY A 136 5.65 3.30 7.34
N ALA A 137 5.11 4.01 8.34
CA ALA A 137 5.50 3.84 9.73
C ALA A 137 4.63 2.80 10.45
N PRO A 138 5.21 2.01 11.38
CA PRO A 138 4.45 1.08 12.22
C PRO A 138 3.37 1.81 13.03
N THR A 139 2.13 1.47 12.80
CA THR A 139 0.96 2.14 13.39
C THR A 139 0.24 1.22 14.36
N ASN A 140 -0.07 1.75 15.55
CA ASN A 140 -0.77 1.04 16.61
C ASN A 140 -2.10 1.78 16.93
N PRO A 141 -3.27 1.18 16.67
CA PRO A 141 -4.57 1.77 16.97
C PRO A 141 -4.72 2.22 18.44
N THR A 142 -4.16 1.48 19.39
CA THR A 142 -4.19 1.85 20.82
C THR A 142 -3.38 3.14 21.07
N LYS A 143 -2.25 3.27 20.41
CA LYS A 143 -1.40 4.46 20.54
C LYS A 143 -2.10 5.69 19.96
N ILE A 144 -2.76 5.53 18.82
CA ILE A 144 -3.59 6.58 18.20
C ILE A 144 -4.74 6.98 19.16
N ALA A 145 -5.46 5.99 19.72
CA ALA A 145 -6.55 6.25 20.65
C ALA A 145 -6.08 7.05 21.88
N ASN A 146 -4.95 6.67 22.46
CA ASN A 146 -4.36 7.37 23.60
C ASN A 146 -3.98 8.82 23.25
N THR A 147 -3.38 9.04 22.08
CA THR A 147 -3.04 10.39 21.59
C THR A 147 -4.29 11.25 21.40
N PHE A 148 -5.36 10.71 20.81
CA PHE A 148 -6.62 11.42 20.63
C PHE A 148 -7.28 11.78 21.96
N SER A 149 -7.24 10.87 22.94
CA SER A 149 -7.79 11.11 24.27
C SER A 149 -7.00 12.16 25.04
N SER A 150 -5.67 12.15 24.97
CA SER A 150 -4.81 13.04 25.74
C SER A 150 -4.67 14.45 25.13
N GLU A 151 -4.56 14.54 23.81
CA GLU A 151 -4.27 15.82 23.15
C GLU A 151 -5.52 16.55 22.68
N ARG A 152 -6.61 15.81 22.38
CA ARG A 152 -7.80 16.38 21.75
C ARG A 152 -9.08 16.22 22.59
N GLN A 153 -8.98 15.63 23.79
CA GLN A 153 -10.12 15.34 24.68
C GLN A 153 -11.27 14.58 23.99
N MET A 154 -10.93 13.76 22.98
CA MET A 154 -11.90 12.99 22.21
C MET A 154 -11.96 11.55 22.79
N SER A 155 -13.17 11.07 23.06
CA SER A 155 -13.38 9.69 23.54
C SER A 155 -13.33 8.70 22.39
N TYR A 156 -12.13 8.39 21.92
CA TYR A 156 -11.91 7.50 20.78
C TYR A 156 -11.38 6.14 21.26
N THR A 157 -12.20 5.11 21.15
CA THR A 157 -11.77 3.79 21.60
C THR A 157 -10.86 3.12 20.56
N ASN A 158 -9.97 2.24 21.03
CA ASN A 158 -9.14 1.42 20.13
C ASN A 158 -9.99 0.66 19.09
N LYS A 159 -11.15 0.12 19.51
CA LYS A 159 -12.09 -0.59 18.64
C LYS A 159 -12.64 0.32 17.54
N THR A 160 -13.01 1.56 17.88
CA THR A 160 -13.53 2.54 16.90
C THR A 160 -12.46 2.88 15.86
N ILE A 161 -11.21 3.13 16.30
CA ILE A 161 -10.09 3.39 15.41
C ILE A 161 -9.85 2.19 14.48
N SER A 162 -9.81 0.97 15.02
CA SER A 162 -9.62 -0.22 14.20
C SER A 162 -10.72 -0.38 13.16
N ASN A 163 -11.98 -0.16 13.53
CA ASN A 163 -13.10 -0.22 12.58
C ASN A 163 -12.98 0.85 11.49
N HIS A 164 -12.61 2.09 11.84
CA HIS A 164 -12.44 3.16 10.85
C HIS A 164 -11.28 2.87 9.89
N ILE A 165 -10.17 2.29 10.39
CA ILE A 165 -9.08 1.81 9.54
C ILE A 165 -9.56 0.69 8.61
N ASP A 166 -10.41 -0.21 9.09
CA ASP A 166 -11.01 -1.26 8.27
C ASP A 166 -11.88 -0.66 7.16
N TYR A 167 -12.72 0.32 7.47
CA TYR A 167 -13.56 1.01 6.48
C TYR A 167 -12.74 1.73 5.39
N LEU A 168 -11.63 2.39 5.78
CA LEU A 168 -10.73 3.01 4.81
C LEU A 168 -10.05 1.98 3.90
N ALA A 169 -9.70 0.81 4.45
CA ALA A 169 -9.11 -0.27 3.68
C ALA A 169 -10.15 -0.95 2.76
N GLU A 170 -11.39 -1.15 3.24
CA GLU A 170 -12.51 -1.67 2.46
C GLU A 170 -12.86 -0.75 1.28
N ALA A 171 -12.72 0.56 1.44
CA ALA A 171 -12.90 1.56 0.37
C ALA A 171 -11.68 1.71 -0.55
N PHE A 172 -10.69 0.84 -0.44
CA PHE A 172 -9.46 0.87 -1.21
C PHE A 172 -8.64 2.17 -1.11
N LEU A 173 -8.86 2.98 -0.07
CA LEU A 173 -8.08 4.19 0.15
C LEU A 173 -6.69 3.87 0.69
N ILE A 174 -6.63 2.87 1.57
CA ILE A 174 -5.38 2.37 2.15
C ILE A 174 -5.29 0.85 2.04
N SER A 175 -4.07 0.34 2.05
CA SER A 175 -3.76 -1.08 2.17
C SER A 175 -3.06 -1.35 3.50
N LYS A 176 -3.36 -2.51 4.12
CA LYS A 176 -2.73 -2.96 5.36
C LYS A 176 -1.60 -3.93 5.04
N ALA A 177 -0.39 -3.62 5.46
CA ALA A 177 0.74 -4.52 5.36
C ALA A 177 0.95 -5.22 6.71
N SER A 178 0.79 -6.54 6.71
CA SER A 178 1.01 -7.39 7.87
C SER A 178 2.49 -7.49 8.19
N ARG A 179 2.83 -7.70 9.47
CA ARG A 179 4.22 -7.95 9.87
C ARG A 179 4.50 -9.44 9.93
N TYR A 180 5.62 -9.85 9.37
CA TYR A 180 6.07 -11.23 9.30
C TYR A 180 7.42 -11.41 10.01
N ASP A 181 7.44 -12.25 11.05
CA ASP A 181 8.68 -12.68 11.71
C ASP A 181 9.41 -13.68 10.81
N ILE A 182 10.50 -13.24 10.20
CA ILE A 182 11.24 -14.03 9.21
C ILE A 182 11.86 -15.27 9.86
N LYS A 183 12.44 -15.14 11.06
CA LYS A 183 13.05 -16.26 11.80
C LYS A 183 12.01 -17.19 12.40
N GLY A 184 10.97 -16.63 13.00
CA GLY A 184 9.87 -17.38 13.62
C GLY A 184 8.86 -17.93 12.61
N ARG A 185 8.92 -17.52 11.35
CA ARG A 185 8.03 -17.93 10.26
C ARG A 185 6.53 -17.78 10.59
N LYS A 186 6.17 -16.64 11.19
CA LYS A 186 4.80 -16.37 11.62
C LYS A 186 4.42 -14.90 11.45
N HIS A 187 3.13 -14.65 11.24
CA HIS A 187 2.60 -13.28 11.23
C HIS A 187 2.54 -12.69 12.64
N ILE A 188 2.81 -11.39 12.72
CA ILE A 188 2.73 -10.60 13.95
C ILE A 188 1.51 -9.69 13.81
N GLY A 189 0.47 -9.92 14.62
CA GLY A 189 -0.80 -9.19 14.52
C GLY A 189 -0.82 -7.76 15.08
N ALA A 190 0.33 -7.18 15.39
CA ALA A 190 0.41 -5.85 15.99
C ALA A 190 1.33 -4.91 15.20
N ASN A 191 1.08 -3.60 15.31
CA ASN A 191 1.87 -2.55 14.67
C ASN A 191 1.99 -2.74 13.15
N LEU A 192 0.85 -2.79 12.46
CA LEU A 192 0.79 -2.87 11.01
C LEU A 192 1.32 -1.58 10.38
N LYS A 193 1.83 -1.67 9.14
CA LYS A 193 2.04 -0.50 8.30
C LYS A 193 0.82 -0.29 7.40
N TYR A 194 0.60 0.97 7.05
CA TYR A 194 -0.47 1.35 6.13
C TYR A 194 0.13 2.14 4.97
N TYR A 195 -0.29 1.78 3.77
CA TYR A 195 0.12 2.43 2.53
C TYR A 195 -1.11 2.95 1.80
N PHE A 196 -1.04 4.14 1.26
CA PHE A 196 -2.11 4.67 0.43
C PHE A 196 -2.09 3.99 -0.94
N THR A 197 -3.27 3.64 -1.42
CA THR A 197 -3.42 3.03 -2.74
C THR A 197 -3.03 4.00 -3.85
N ASP A 198 -3.24 5.31 -3.61
CA ASP A 198 -2.78 6.38 -4.49
C ASP A 198 -2.11 7.50 -3.68
N LEU A 199 -0.92 7.90 -4.11
CA LEU A 199 -0.16 8.97 -3.43
C LEU A 199 -0.73 10.35 -3.64
N GLY A 200 -1.36 10.61 -4.79
CA GLY A 200 -2.02 11.89 -5.04
C GLY A 200 -3.16 12.15 -4.06
N LEU A 201 -3.93 11.12 -3.73
CA LEU A 201 -4.98 11.20 -2.70
C LEU A 201 -4.38 11.48 -1.30
N ARG A 202 -3.30 10.78 -0.95
CA ARG A 202 -2.56 11.03 0.31
C ARG A 202 -2.05 12.47 0.38
N ASN A 203 -1.37 12.92 -0.66
CA ASN A 203 -0.75 14.24 -0.71
C ASN A 203 -1.81 15.36 -0.72
N ALA A 204 -2.91 15.17 -1.44
CA ALA A 204 -4.05 16.10 -1.45
C ALA A 204 -4.65 16.27 -0.06
N ARG A 205 -4.79 15.19 0.71
CA ARG A 205 -5.27 15.24 2.10
C ARG A 205 -4.35 16.08 2.97
N LEU A 206 -3.06 16.01 2.78
CA LEU A 206 -2.04 16.79 3.51
C LEU A 206 -1.77 18.17 2.87
N ASN A 207 -2.60 18.60 1.91
CA ASN A 207 -2.39 19.84 1.16
C ASN A 207 -0.99 19.95 0.53
N PHE A 208 -0.42 18.82 0.10
CA PHE A 208 0.89 18.70 -0.54
C PHE A 208 2.06 19.25 0.30
N ARG A 209 1.91 19.29 1.66
CA ARG A 209 2.91 19.88 2.57
C ARG A 209 3.98 18.91 3.03
N GLN A 210 3.66 17.61 3.11
CA GLN A 210 4.56 16.58 3.63
C GLN A 210 4.98 15.66 2.48
N GLN A 211 6.12 15.94 1.91
CA GLN A 211 6.74 15.09 0.90
C GLN A 211 8.02 14.50 1.50
N GLU A 212 7.88 13.32 2.10
CA GLU A 212 9.00 12.54 2.63
C GLU A 212 9.40 11.50 1.58
N PRO A 213 10.42 11.77 0.75
CA PRO A 213 10.72 10.94 -0.43
C PRO A 213 10.93 9.46 -0.11
N THR A 214 11.54 9.15 1.03
CA THR A 214 11.79 7.77 1.47
C THR A 214 10.51 6.98 1.64
N HIS A 215 9.55 7.51 2.40
CA HIS A 215 8.27 6.83 2.65
C HIS A 215 7.36 6.81 1.42
N ILE A 216 7.44 7.86 0.58
CA ILE A 216 6.74 7.90 -0.70
C ILE A 216 7.27 6.78 -1.63
N MET A 217 8.59 6.64 -1.75
CA MET A 217 9.20 5.56 -2.52
C MET A 217 8.80 4.18 -1.99
N GLU A 218 8.82 3.99 -0.69
CA GLU A 218 8.40 2.74 -0.06
C GLU A 218 6.94 2.41 -0.41
N ASN A 219 6.05 3.39 -0.35
CA ASN A 219 4.65 3.20 -0.76
C ASN A 219 4.50 2.87 -2.25
N ILE A 220 5.27 3.50 -3.13
CA ILE A 220 5.26 3.19 -4.57
C ILE A 220 5.69 1.74 -4.81
N VAL A 221 6.78 1.32 -4.18
CA VAL A 221 7.27 -0.07 -4.29
C VAL A 221 6.22 -1.06 -3.77
N TYR A 222 5.58 -0.77 -2.64
CA TYR A 222 4.50 -1.59 -2.10
C TYR A 222 3.35 -1.75 -3.10
N ASN A 223 2.86 -0.64 -3.65
CA ASN A 223 1.76 -0.66 -4.62
C ASN A 223 2.15 -1.42 -5.91
N GLU A 224 3.36 -1.16 -6.43
CA GLU A 224 3.87 -1.87 -7.61
C GLU A 224 3.94 -3.38 -7.40
N LEU A 225 4.38 -3.83 -6.22
CA LEU A 225 4.43 -5.26 -5.87
C LEU A 225 3.03 -5.88 -5.85
N LEU A 226 2.02 -5.16 -5.31
CA LEU A 226 0.62 -5.62 -5.32
C LEU A 226 0.06 -5.68 -6.75
N ILE A 227 0.33 -4.69 -7.59
CA ILE A 227 -0.10 -4.65 -9.00
C ILE A 227 0.48 -5.86 -9.76
N ARG A 228 1.72 -6.26 -9.46
CA ARG A 228 2.35 -7.46 -10.03
C ARG A 228 1.83 -8.77 -9.46
N GLY A 229 0.87 -8.74 -8.53
CA GLY A 229 0.25 -9.95 -7.95
C GLY A 229 1.07 -10.63 -6.86
N TYR A 230 2.03 -9.94 -6.26
CA TYR A 230 2.76 -10.47 -5.11
C TYR A 230 1.97 -10.35 -3.82
N ASN A 231 2.16 -11.32 -2.91
CA ASN A 231 1.78 -11.18 -1.50
C ASN A 231 2.90 -10.44 -0.77
N VAL A 232 2.58 -9.33 -0.12
CA VAL A 232 3.58 -8.41 0.47
C VAL A 232 3.33 -8.24 1.95
N ASP A 233 4.33 -8.59 2.76
CA ASP A 233 4.38 -8.37 4.21
C ASP A 233 5.57 -7.48 4.58
N VAL A 234 5.52 -6.83 5.74
CA VAL A 234 6.67 -6.15 6.33
C VAL A 234 7.50 -7.15 7.13
N GLY A 235 8.77 -7.26 6.82
CA GLY A 235 9.66 -8.22 7.46
C GLY A 235 10.18 -7.75 8.81
N VAL A 236 10.28 -8.67 9.77
CA VAL A 236 10.92 -8.44 11.06
C VAL A 236 11.98 -9.51 11.31
N VAL A 237 13.20 -9.07 11.61
CA VAL A 237 14.32 -9.94 11.98
C VAL A 237 14.72 -9.65 13.41
N GLU A 238 14.63 -10.63 14.29
CA GLU A 238 15.13 -10.50 15.65
C GLU A 238 16.61 -10.70 15.71
N VAL A 239 17.29 -9.75 16.35
CA VAL A 239 18.71 -9.82 16.66
C VAL A 239 18.93 -9.56 18.14
N PHE A 240 20.06 -10.05 18.64
CA PHE A 240 20.48 -9.74 20.00
C PHE A 240 21.67 -8.79 19.94
N ASP A 241 21.54 -7.69 20.64
CA ASP A 241 22.55 -6.66 20.78
C ASP A 241 22.95 -6.51 22.25
N ARG A 242 23.96 -5.73 22.54
CA ARG A 242 24.35 -5.38 23.91
C ARG A 242 24.02 -3.90 24.15
N ASN A 243 23.32 -3.63 25.25
CA ASN A 243 23.08 -2.24 25.66
C ASN A 243 24.40 -1.60 26.20
N LYS A 244 24.33 -0.32 26.53
CA LYS A 244 25.48 0.43 27.09
C LYS A 244 26.05 -0.17 28.39
N GLU A 245 25.27 -1.00 29.09
CA GLU A 245 25.66 -1.69 30.31
C GLU A 245 26.18 -3.12 30.03
N GLY A 246 26.36 -3.52 28.77
CA GLY A 246 26.81 -4.84 28.36
C GLY A 246 25.76 -5.96 28.44
N LYS A 247 24.53 -5.66 28.88
CA LYS A 247 23.44 -6.65 28.96
C LYS A 247 22.91 -6.99 27.58
N ARG A 248 22.63 -8.27 27.33
CA ARG A 248 22.00 -8.75 26.10
C ARG A 248 20.56 -8.23 26.00
N VAL A 249 20.28 -7.45 24.96
CA VAL A 249 18.95 -6.91 24.66
C VAL A 249 18.46 -7.43 23.31
N ARG A 250 17.17 -7.70 23.24
CA ARG A 250 16.51 -8.08 21.99
C ARG A 250 16.21 -6.82 21.19
N LYS A 251 16.61 -6.81 19.94
CA LYS A 251 16.34 -5.74 18.99
C LYS A 251 15.61 -6.33 17.78
N GLN A 252 14.66 -5.60 17.24
CA GLN A 252 14.01 -5.95 15.99
C GLN A 252 14.55 -5.06 14.88
N LEU A 253 15.02 -5.67 13.81
CA LEU A 253 15.35 -5.00 12.56
C LEU A 253 14.18 -5.18 11.61
N GLU A 254 13.85 -4.15 10.87
CA GLU A 254 12.81 -4.18 9.87
C GLU A 254 13.41 -4.46 8.48
N VAL A 255 12.70 -5.25 7.70
CA VAL A 255 12.90 -5.41 6.26
C VAL A 255 11.63 -4.87 5.63
N ASP A 256 11.75 -3.89 4.75
CA ASP A 256 10.59 -3.17 4.23
C ASP A 256 9.56 -4.14 3.67
N PHE A 257 9.99 -5.11 2.85
CA PHE A 257 9.06 -6.09 2.31
C PHE A 257 9.60 -7.52 2.29
N VAL A 258 8.73 -8.45 2.68
CA VAL A 258 8.82 -9.89 2.40
C VAL A 258 7.79 -10.18 1.34
N VAL A 259 8.26 -10.58 0.18
CA VAL A 259 7.44 -10.69 -1.03
C VAL A 259 7.38 -12.14 -1.46
N ASN A 260 6.16 -12.67 -1.60
CA ASN A 260 5.95 -14.07 -1.97
C ASN A 260 5.06 -14.17 -3.20
N GLN A 261 5.44 -15.07 -4.12
CA GLN A 261 4.61 -15.49 -5.24
C GLN A 261 4.90 -16.95 -5.56
N SER A 262 3.90 -17.81 -5.41
CA SER A 262 4.05 -19.26 -5.54
C SER A 262 5.19 -19.81 -4.65
N SER A 263 6.25 -20.37 -5.23
CA SER A 263 7.43 -20.88 -4.53
C SER A 263 8.55 -19.86 -4.34
N GLN A 264 8.40 -18.66 -4.91
CA GLN A 264 9.44 -17.62 -4.86
C GLN A 264 9.24 -16.72 -3.68
N ARG A 265 10.36 -16.31 -3.06
CA ARG A 265 10.41 -15.31 -1.99
C ARG A 265 11.54 -14.33 -2.26
N TYR A 266 11.24 -13.05 -1.99
CA TYR A 266 12.20 -11.97 -2.05
C TYR A 266 12.16 -11.16 -0.76
N TYR A 267 13.32 -10.67 -0.33
CA TYR A 267 13.45 -9.67 0.74
C TYR A 267 13.86 -8.36 0.10
N ILE A 268 13.05 -7.34 0.26
CA ILE A 268 13.25 -6.07 -0.41
C ILE A 268 13.46 -4.97 0.62
N GLN A 269 14.50 -4.17 0.42
CA GLN A 269 14.76 -2.93 1.14
C GLN A 269 14.68 -1.77 0.15
N VAL A 270 14.07 -0.66 0.55
CA VAL A 270 13.91 0.55 -0.26
C VAL A 270 14.75 1.66 0.34
N ALA A 271 15.74 2.14 -0.38
CA ALA A 271 16.66 3.16 0.10
C ALA A 271 16.65 4.39 -0.81
N TYR A 272 16.30 5.55 -0.28
CA TYR A 272 16.34 6.79 -1.05
C TYR A 272 17.77 7.21 -1.36
N ASP A 273 18.68 7.07 -0.41
CA ASP A 273 20.07 7.46 -0.54
C ASP A 273 21.02 6.39 0.03
N MET A 274 21.97 5.96 -0.77
CA MET A 274 23.00 4.99 -0.43
C MET A 274 24.41 5.51 -0.76
N THR A 275 24.64 6.82 -0.68
CA THR A 275 25.90 7.44 -1.07
C THR A 275 27.03 7.21 -0.06
N SER A 276 26.72 7.05 1.24
CA SER A 276 27.72 6.79 2.28
C SER A 276 27.76 5.32 2.70
N GLU A 277 28.94 4.84 3.12
CA GLU A 277 29.11 3.48 3.66
C GLU A 277 28.26 3.23 4.92
N GLU A 278 28.06 4.27 5.74
CA GLU A 278 27.21 4.18 6.93
C GLU A 278 25.76 3.88 6.56
N LYS A 279 25.20 4.62 5.57
CA LYS A 279 23.85 4.37 5.08
C LYS A 279 23.72 2.99 4.44
N GLN A 280 24.67 2.58 3.60
CA GLN A 280 24.70 1.25 3.04
C GLN A 280 24.72 0.17 4.12
N THR A 281 25.55 0.34 5.14
CA THR A 281 25.64 -0.60 6.26
C THR A 281 24.32 -0.67 7.02
N GLN A 282 23.64 0.45 7.24
CA GLN A 282 22.35 0.52 7.90
C GLN A 282 21.27 -0.23 7.09
N GLU A 283 21.15 0.06 5.80
CA GLU A 283 20.16 -0.57 4.92
C GLU A 283 20.40 -2.07 4.74
N PHE A 284 21.65 -2.51 4.66
CA PHE A 284 21.97 -3.93 4.51
C PHE A 284 21.87 -4.71 5.83
N ASN A 285 21.87 -4.04 6.98
CA ASN A 285 21.93 -4.70 8.28
C ASN A 285 20.74 -5.67 8.50
N SER A 286 19.54 -5.29 8.13
CA SER A 286 18.36 -6.16 8.23
C SER A 286 18.52 -7.40 7.35
N LEU A 287 18.95 -7.22 6.11
CA LEU A 287 19.14 -8.28 5.12
C LEU A 287 20.27 -9.27 5.50
N ARG A 288 21.37 -8.77 6.09
CA ARG A 288 22.49 -9.60 6.58
C ARG A 288 22.07 -10.56 7.69
N ASN A 289 21.09 -10.16 8.49
CA ASN A 289 20.58 -10.94 9.62
C ASN A 289 19.50 -11.96 9.28
N ILE A 290 19.10 -12.04 8.00
CA ILE A 290 18.19 -13.08 7.50
C ILE A 290 18.98 -14.37 7.27
N PRO A 291 18.59 -15.49 7.92
CA PRO A 291 19.38 -16.71 7.93
C PRO A 291 19.23 -17.60 6.69
N ASP A 292 18.28 -17.31 5.80
CA ASP A 292 18.04 -18.09 4.61
C ASP A 292 18.69 -17.47 3.35
N SER A 293 18.64 -18.22 2.25
CA SER A 293 19.29 -17.90 0.97
C SER A 293 18.32 -17.33 -0.09
N PHE A 294 17.10 -16.95 0.29
CA PHE A 294 16.22 -16.30 -0.66
C PHE A 294 16.79 -14.96 -1.11
N LYS A 295 16.40 -14.53 -2.31
CA LYS A 295 16.96 -13.34 -2.95
C LYS A 295 16.71 -12.08 -2.11
N LYS A 296 17.78 -11.33 -1.89
CA LYS A 296 17.79 -10.04 -1.19
C LYS A 296 18.00 -8.94 -2.21
N VAL A 297 17.08 -8.00 -2.25
CA VAL A 297 17.03 -6.92 -3.24
C VAL A 297 17.03 -5.58 -2.52
N VAL A 298 17.81 -4.63 -3.02
CA VAL A 298 17.78 -3.25 -2.55
C VAL A 298 17.40 -2.35 -3.73
N ILE A 299 16.29 -1.66 -3.59
CA ILE A 299 15.79 -0.72 -4.59
C ILE A 299 16.22 0.68 -4.17
N VAL A 300 17.04 1.33 -5.00
CA VAL A 300 17.61 2.66 -4.71
C VAL A 300 17.01 3.71 -5.62
N ASN A 301 16.92 4.95 -5.16
CA ASN A 301 16.50 6.05 -6.03
C ASN A 301 17.43 6.18 -7.24
N GLY A 302 16.84 6.51 -8.40
CA GLY A 302 17.55 6.74 -9.65
C GLY A 302 17.47 5.60 -10.66
N SER A 303 18.37 5.63 -11.66
CA SER A 303 18.27 4.82 -12.89
C SER A 303 19.32 3.72 -13.02
N LYS A 304 19.99 3.33 -11.92
CA LYS A 304 21.04 2.29 -11.95
C LYS A 304 20.48 0.96 -12.45
N LYS A 305 21.21 0.34 -13.39
CA LYS A 305 20.93 -1.04 -13.83
C LYS A 305 21.20 -2.01 -12.67
N PRO A 306 20.54 -3.19 -12.65
CA PRO A 306 20.78 -4.19 -11.62
C PRO A 306 22.24 -4.65 -11.61
N TRP A 307 22.76 -4.85 -10.42
CA TRP A 307 24.08 -5.45 -10.19
C TRP A 307 24.09 -6.19 -8.84
N ARG A 308 25.05 -7.04 -8.61
CA ARG A 308 25.24 -7.75 -7.34
C ARG A 308 26.45 -7.20 -6.61
N ASN A 309 26.28 -6.95 -5.31
CA ASN A 309 27.41 -6.63 -4.45
C ASN A 309 28.16 -7.91 -4.00
N ASP A 310 29.27 -7.75 -3.27
CA ASP A 310 30.10 -8.85 -2.77
C ASP A 310 29.34 -9.78 -1.79
N GLU A 311 28.26 -9.32 -1.18
CA GLU A 311 27.38 -10.08 -0.31
C GLU A 311 26.28 -10.84 -1.07
N GLY A 312 26.22 -10.70 -2.40
CA GLY A 312 25.24 -11.34 -3.27
C GLY A 312 23.88 -10.63 -3.32
N PHE A 313 23.73 -9.45 -2.70
CA PHE A 313 22.50 -8.67 -2.77
C PHE A 313 22.35 -8.06 -4.16
N VAL A 314 21.14 -8.11 -4.71
CA VAL A 314 20.81 -7.42 -5.97
C VAL A 314 20.46 -5.98 -5.65
N ILE A 315 21.19 -5.04 -6.24
CA ILE A 315 20.92 -3.61 -6.10
C ILE A 315 20.45 -3.10 -7.45
N MET A 316 19.33 -2.39 -7.49
CA MET A 316 18.79 -1.81 -8.72
C MET A 316 18.18 -0.43 -8.49
N GLY A 317 18.17 0.38 -9.52
CA GLY A 317 17.52 1.68 -9.48
C GLY A 317 15.99 1.57 -9.57
N MET A 318 15.29 2.53 -8.97
CA MET A 318 13.83 2.65 -9.01
C MET A 318 13.28 2.63 -10.43
N LYS A 319 13.93 3.37 -11.34
CA LYS A 319 13.55 3.37 -12.77
C LYS A 319 13.55 1.97 -13.37
N TYR A 320 14.61 1.20 -13.11
CA TYR A 320 14.71 -0.16 -13.64
C TYR A 320 13.63 -1.05 -13.03
N PHE A 321 13.41 -0.95 -11.72
CA PHE A 321 12.39 -1.72 -11.01
C PHE A 321 11.00 -1.44 -11.60
N LEU A 322 10.60 -0.19 -11.71
CA LEU A 322 9.25 0.20 -12.12
C LEU A 322 8.95 -0.06 -13.61
N LEU A 323 9.94 0.10 -14.49
CA LEU A 323 9.74 -0.05 -15.93
C LEU A 323 9.94 -1.48 -16.46
N ASN A 324 10.39 -2.41 -15.62
CA ASN A 324 10.60 -3.80 -16.01
C ASN A 324 9.81 -4.74 -15.10
N ALA A 325 8.72 -5.29 -15.61
CA ALA A 325 7.83 -6.18 -14.86
C ALA A 325 8.57 -7.36 -14.21
N ASN A 326 9.60 -7.90 -14.89
CA ASN A 326 10.41 -9.04 -14.43
C ASN A 326 11.70 -8.62 -13.71
N SER A 327 11.75 -7.39 -13.19
CA SER A 327 12.97 -6.86 -12.53
C SER A 327 13.44 -7.70 -11.34
N LEU A 328 12.56 -8.38 -10.64
CA LEU A 328 12.91 -9.25 -9.51
C LEU A 328 13.49 -10.62 -9.95
N GLU A 329 13.41 -10.98 -11.21
CA GLU A 329 13.96 -12.24 -11.74
C GLU A 329 15.47 -12.15 -12.08
N TYR A 330 16.06 -10.93 -12.10
CA TYR A 330 17.46 -10.67 -12.41
C TYR A 330 18.47 -11.52 -11.65
#